data_25d0f7f1328fab92be81497f4b90aab0
#
_entry.id   25d0f7f1328fab92be81497f4b90aab0
#
_cell.length_a   1.000
_cell.length_b   1.000
_cell.length_c   1.000
_cell.angle_alpha   90.00
_cell.angle_beta   90.00
_cell.angle_gamma   90.00
#
_symmetry.space_group_name_H-M   'P 1'
#
loop_
_entity.id
_entity.type
_entity.pdbx_description
1 polymer ?
#
loop_
_entity_poly.entity_id
_entity_poly.type
_entity_poly.pdbx_seq_one_letter_code
_entity_poly.pdbx_strand_id
1 'polypeptide(L)'
;LTSSFIHIPKTGGSSLRWLLDRQYRSFLYVIPQWFDIGYADPKTALKQLSQSVDMVGAHRPLDQAWPEGASIAMVRDPVKRVLSHVAHLRAEPGVWLPSVCAEAELAIADWIERRPLALFDNNQVRYLSGASEFDGMPMSDAMGEQDLEKALEVARTRVLVAPMEAFDEALLDWGHRLNWGVPYYRRVNVRREKKPALPERDLQALEAWNRLDRILCEEVGVLFRQRLAELEERTGQSMDEQLAIFRRKNESYAAKSRILWHTLARGFKHPLRASQMILRTANQRFHSAGRLS
;
A
#
# COMPACT_ATOMS: atom_id res chain seq x y z
N LEU A 1 11.00 -6.62 -17.39
CA LEU A 1 9.89 -7.18 -16.60
C LEU A 1 9.28 -6.05 -15.77
N THR A 2 7.95 -5.93 -15.79
CA THR A 2 7.21 -4.94 -14.99
C THR A 2 7.28 -5.27 -13.52
N SER A 3 7.64 -4.29 -12.69
CA SER A 3 7.62 -4.41 -11.23
C SER A 3 6.23 -4.15 -10.65
N SER A 4 6.00 -4.58 -9.42
CA SER A 4 4.68 -4.50 -8.77
C SER A 4 4.75 -3.86 -7.39
N PHE A 5 3.73 -3.06 -7.06
CA PHE A 5 3.46 -2.58 -5.72
C PHE A 5 2.12 -3.11 -5.22
N ILE A 6 2.16 -4.11 -4.35
CA ILE A 6 0.99 -4.66 -3.69
C ILE A 6 0.64 -3.71 -2.55
N HIS A 7 -0.35 -2.84 -2.79
CA HIS A 7 -0.72 -1.80 -1.84
C HIS A 7 -1.71 -2.33 -0.81
N ILE A 8 -1.19 -2.86 0.28
CA ILE A 8 -2.02 -3.20 1.45
C ILE A 8 -2.53 -1.90 2.09
N PRO A 9 -3.83 -1.76 2.36
CA PRO A 9 -4.39 -0.52 2.91
C PRO A 9 -3.81 -0.14 4.26
N LYS A 10 -3.53 1.16 4.44
CA LYS A 10 -3.08 1.78 5.70
C LYS A 10 -1.66 1.38 6.16
N THR A 11 -0.83 0.90 5.25
CA THR A 11 0.59 0.57 5.47
C THR A 11 1.57 1.60 4.88
N GLY A 12 1.17 2.86 4.75
CA GLY A 12 2.06 3.93 4.24
C GLY A 12 2.08 4.12 2.73
N GLY A 13 1.23 3.39 2.01
CA GLY A 13 1.22 3.34 0.56
C GLY A 13 1.01 4.67 -0.16
N SER A 14 0.35 5.67 0.46
CA SER A 14 0.22 7.01 -0.15
C SER A 14 1.58 7.70 -0.34
N SER A 15 2.48 7.59 0.65
CA SER A 15 3.84 8.13 0.54
C SER A 15 4.68 7.33 -0.44
N LEU A 16 4.54 6.01 -0.42
CA LEU A 16 5.25 5.12 -1.33
C LEU A 16 4.79 5.32 -2.78
N ARG A 17 3.48 5.39 -3.04
CA ARG A 17 2.93 5.68 -4.37
C ARG A 17 3.50 6.97 -4.96
N TRP A 18 3.57 8.04 -4.15
CA TRP A 18 4.14 9.32 -4.59
C TRP A 18 5.63 9.19 -4.94
N LEU A 19 6.38 8.34 -4.22
CA LEU A 19 7.78 8.05 -4.52
C LEU A 19 7.89 7.23 -5.82
N LEU A 20 7.11 6.17 -5.97
CA LEU A 20 7.15 5.28 -7.15
C LEU A 20 6.87 6.02 -8.45
N ASP A 21 5.93 6.96 -8.44
CA ASP A 21 5.64 7.85 -9.58
C ASP A 21 6.86 8.65 -10.07
N ARG A 22 7.90 8.75 -9.25
CA ARG A 22 9.15 9.46 -9.55
C ARG A 22 10.33 8.55 -9.84
N GLN A 23 10.29 7.31 -9.38
CA GLN A 23 11.35 6.33 -9.60
C GLN A 23 11.21 5.60 -10.93
N TYR A 24 9.99 5.47 -11.41
CA TYR A 24 9.70 4.77 -12.66
C TYR A 24 9.26 5.75 -13.75
N ARG A 25 9.71 5.51 -14.98
CA ARG A 25 9.35 6.32 -16.14
C ARG A 25 7.86 6.20 -16.45
N SER A 26 7.30 5.00 -16.26
CA SER A 26 5.88 4.71 -16.41
C SER A 26 5.38 3.93 -15.21
N PHE A 27 4.59 4.60 -14.37
CA PHE A 27 3.94 4.01 -13.20
C PHE A 27 2.44 4.11 -13.34
N LEU A 28 1.76 2.96 -13.31
CA LEU A 28 0.32 2.88 -13.31
C LEU A 28 -0.19 2.49 -11.92
N TYR A 29 -1.05 3.32 -11.34
CA TYR A 29 -1.74 2.97 -10.12
C TYR A 29 -3.22 2.70 -10.39
N VAL A 30 -3.63 1.44 -10.21
CA VAL A 30 -5.00 0.98 -10.45
C VAL A 30 -5.82 1.16 -9.19
N ILE A 31 -6.91 1.92 -9.28
CA ILE A 31 -7.87 2.12 -8.20
C ILE A 31 -9.06 1.20 -8.44
N PRO A 32 -9.60 0.51 -7.40
CA PRO A 32 -10.73 -0.42 -7.57
C PRO A 32 -11.94 0.18 -8.30
N GLN A 33 -12.26 1.45 -8.06
CA GLN A 33 -13.37 2.14 -8.70
C GLN A 33 -13.23 2.28 -10.23
N TRP A 34 -12.06 2.01 -10.80
CA TRP A 34 -11.86 2.06 -12.25
C TRP A 34 -12.35 0.81 -12.96
N PHE A 35 -12.59 -0.25 -12.23
CA PHE A 35 -13.15 -1.49 -12.79
C PHE A 35 -14.61 -1.31 -13.23
N ASP A 36 -15.32 -0.30 -12.70
CA ASP A 36 -16.67 0.07 -13.16
C ASP A 36 -16.68 0.78 -14.53
N ILE A 37 -15.50 1.12 -15.10
CA ILE A 37 -15.38 1.91 -16.33
C ILE A 37 -15.21 1.01 -17.57
N GLY A 38 -15.85 -0.14 -17.61
CA GLY A 38 -15.98 -0.93 -18.84
C GLY A 38 -14.92 -1.99 -19.09
N TYR A 39 -14.15 -2.39 -18.10
CA TYR A 39 -13.36 -3.62 -18.16
C TYR A 39 -14.20 -4.79 -17.65
N ALA A 40 -14.44 -5.74 -18.51
CA ALA A 40 -15.25 -6.93 -18.21
C ALA A 40 -14.67 -7.81 -17.08
N ASP A 41 -13.35 -7.72 -16.82
CA ASP A 41 -12.64 -8.47 -15.78
C ASP A 41 -11.41 -7.70 -15.26
N PRO A 42 -11.36 -7.39 -13.94
CA PRO A 42 -10.23 -6.72 -13.31
C PRO A 42 -8.87 -7.42 -13.47
N LYS A 43 -8.85 -8.74 -13.52
CA LYS A 43 -7.62 -9.54 -13.69
C LYS A 43 -7.04 -9.35 -15.08
N THR A 44 -7.88 -9.42 -16.09
CA THR A 44 -7.49 -9.16 -17.47
C THR A 44 -7.00 -7.73 -17.67
N ALA A 45 -7.69 -6.76 -17.09
CA ALA A 45 -7.28 -5.35 -17.13
C ALA A 45 -5.90 -5.13 -16.50
N LEU A 46 -5.64 -5.68 -15.31
CA LEU A 46 -4.33 -5.57 -14.66
C LEU A 46 -3.23 -6.20 -15.51
N LYS A 47 -3.47 -7.39 -16.03
CA LYS A 47 -2.52 -8.12 -16.90
C LYS A 47 -2.19 -7.37 -18.19
N GLN A 48 -3.19 -6.81 -18.86
CA GLN A 48 -2.99 -6.04 -20.10
C GLN A 48 -2.26 -4.71 -19.83
N LEU A 49 -2.69 -3.97 -18.82
CA LEU A 49 -2.12 -2.66 -18.49
C LEU A 49 -0.68 -2.79 -17.97
N SER A 50 -0.36 -3.84 -17.24
CA SER A 50 0.99 -4.07 -16.73
C SER A 50 2.03 -4.31 -17.83
N GLN A 51 1.63 -4.79 -19.01
CA GLN A 51 2.55 -5.01 -20.13
C GLN A 51 3.12 -3.71 -20.73
N SER A 52 2.49 -2.57 -20.47
CA SER A 52 2.85 -1.28 -21.07
C SER A 52 3.56 -0.32 -20.12
N VAL A 53 3.83 -0.75 -18.88
CA VAL A 53 4.43 0.12 -17.84
C VAL A 53 5.62 -0.57 -17.14
N ASP A 54 6.49 0.25 -16.53
CA ASP A 54 7.64 -0.24 -15.77
C ASP A 54 7.24 -0.72 -14.37
N MET A 55 6.19 -0.10 -13.81
CA MET A 55 5.69 -0.39 -12.46
C MET A 55 4.16 -0.30 -12.43
N VAL A 56 3.51 -1.26 -11.80
CA VAL A 56 2.07 -1.24 -11.52
C VAL A 56 1.82 -1.32 -10.02
N GLY A 57 0.89 -0.53 -9.51
CA GLY A 57 0.44 -0.59 -8.13
C GLY A 57 -1.08 -0.70 -8.02
N ALA A 58 -1.59 -1.47 -7.06
CA ALA A 58 -3.03 -1.57 -6.83
C ALA A 58 -3.37 -1.97 -5.39
N HIS A 59 -4.57 -1.59 -4.94
CA HIS A 59 -5.23 -2.20 -3.78
C HIS A 59 -5.87 -3.53 -4.19
N ARG A 60 -5.04 -4.54 -4.38
CA ARG A 60 -5.48 -5.85 -4.80
C ARG A 60 -4.62 -6.94 -4.18
N PRO A 61 -5.20 -8.02 -3.65
CA PRO A 61 -4.47 -9.21 -3.22
C PRO A 61 -3.62 -9.81 -4.34
N LEU A 62 -2.53 -10.47 -3.96
CA LEU A 62 -1.61 -11.09 -4.90
C LEU A 62 -2.27 -12.30 -5.57
N ASP A 63 -2.29 -12.31 -6.90
CA ASP A 63 -2.76 -13.43 -7.69
C ASP A 63 -1.92 -13.59 -8.98
N GLN A 64 -2.35 -14.45 -9.87
CA GLN A 64 -1.67 -14.71 -11.16
C GLN A 64 -1.76 -13.55 -12.17
N ALA A 65 -2.60 -12.53 -11.91
CA ALA A 65 -2.70 -11.37 -12.78
C ALA A 65 -1.58 -10.35 -12.56
N TRP A 66 -0.87 -10.45 -11.42
CA TRP A 66 0.26 -9.58 -11.16
C TRP A 66 1.47 -9.96 -12.02
N PRO A 67 2.25 -8.95 -12.50
CA PRO A 67 3.46 -9.19 -13.28
C PRO A 67 4.48 -10.05 -12.54
N GLU A 68 5.31 -10.77 -13.29
CA GLU A 68 6.36 -11.64 -12.76
C GLU A 68 7.63 -10.89 -12.30
N GLY A 69 7.70 -9.58 -12.53
CA GLY A 69 8.83 -8.76 -12.09
C GLY A 69 8.89 -8.60 -10.57
N ALA A 70 9.88 -7.86 -10.10
CA ALA A 70 10.07 -7.63 -8.68
C ALA A 70 8.85 -6.98 -8.04
N SER A 71 8.38 -7.55 -6.95
CA SER A 71 7.21 -7.07 -6.22
C SER A 71 7.61 -6.52 -4.84
N ILE A 72 7.01 -5.41 -4.45
CA ILE A 72 7.18 -4.81 -3.12
C ILE A 72 5.85 -4.69 -2.39
N ALA A 73 5.88 -4.80 -1.08
CA ALA A 73 4.74 -4.55 -0.21
C ALA A 73 5.19 -4.03 1.15
N MET A 74 4.33 -3.28 1.84
CA MET A 74 4.54 -2.93 3.24
C MET A 74 3.50 -3.59 4.12
N VAL A 75 3.95 -4.09 5.26
CA VAL A 75 3.09 -4.51 6.37
C VAL A 75 3.22 -3.53 7.53
N ARG A 76 2.30 -3.58 8.46
CA ARG A 76 2.24 -2.69 9.62
C ARG A 76 1.70 -3.43 10.81
N ASP A 77 2.07 -3.00 12.03
CA ASP A 77 1.39 -3.47 13.25
C ASP A 77 -0.13 -3.55 13.00
N PRO A 78 -0.76 -4.72 13.19
CA PRO A 78 -2.13 -4.96 12.76
C PRO A 78 -3.14 -4.05 13.46
N VAL A 79 -2.98 -3.83 14.77
CA VAL A 79 -3.84 -2.94 15.55
C VAL A 79 -3.74 -1.51 15.05
N LYS A 80 -2.51 -1.00 14.85
CA LYS A 80 -2.29 0.36 14.31
C LYS A 80 -2.85 0.49 12.89
N ARG A 81 -2.81 -0.59 12.08
CA ARG A 81 -3.37 -0.62 10.73
C ARG A 81 -4.89 -0.46 10.78
N VAL A 82 -5.59 -1.30 11.56
CA VAL A 82 -7.05 -1.25 11.69
C VAL A 82 -7.50 0.11 12.22
N LEU A 83 -6.88 0.61 13.29
CA LEU A 83 -7.19 1.94 13.82
C LEU A 83 -7.01 3.06 12.81
N SER A 84 -5.98 2.95 11.97
CA SER A 84 -5.79 3.89 10.86
C SER A 84 -6.89 3.78 9.82
N HIS A 85 -7.45 2.60 9.61
CA HIS A 85 -8.54 2.36 8.67
C HIS A 85 -9.87 2.91 9.22
N VAL A 86 -10.22 2.57 10.45
CA VAL A 86 -11.41 3.12 11.13
C VAL A 86 -11.40 4.64 11.13
N ALA A 87 -10.26 5.24 11.48
CA ALA A 87 -10.12 6.70 11.47
C ALA A 87 -10.25 7.30 10.05
N HIS A 88 -9.91 6.55 8.99
CA HIS A 88 -10.12 6.98 7.61
C HIS A 88 -11.59 6.89 7.21
N LEU A 89 -12.27 5.80 7.53
CA LEU A 89 -13.70 5.62 7.29
C LEU A 89 -14.52 6.74 7.93
N ARG A 90 -14.23 7.07 9.18
CA ARG A 90 -14.89 8.18 9.91
C ARG A 90 -14.64 9.55 9.29
N ALA A 91 -13.49 9.78 8.70
CA ALA A 91 -13.13 11.08 8.13
C ALA A 91 -13.63 11.29 6.69
N GLU A 92 -13.86 10.23 5.95
CA GLU A 92 -14.20 10.27 4.52
C GLU A 92 -15.41 9.35 4.22
N PRO A 93 -16.59 9.61 4.83
CA PRO A 93 -17.75 8.72 4.72
C PRO A 93 -18.28 8.59 3.28
N GLY A 94 -18.05 9.57 2.42
CA GLY A 94 -18.51 9.55 1.02
C GLY A 94 -17.69 8.65 0.08
N VAL A 95 -16.58 8.09 0.54
CA VAL A 95 -15.69 7.21 -0.26
C VAL A 95 -16.07 5.74 -0.12
N TRP A 96 -16.78 5.38 0.94
CA TRP A 96 -17.10 4.00 1.31
C TRP A 96 -18.60 3.73 1.28
N LEU A 97 -18.98 2.44 1.31
CA LEU A 97 -20.38 2.06 1.39
C LEU A 97 -21.05 2.74 2.59
N PRO A 98 -22.22 3.39 2.41
CA PRO A 98 -22.91 4.10 3.50
C PRO A 98 -23.15 3.25 4.74
N SER A 99 -23.44 1.95 4.55
CA SER A 99 -23.63 0.99 5.64
C SER A 99 -22.38 0.77 6.51
N VAL A 100 -21.18 0.80 5.91
CA VAL A 100 -19.92 0.67 6.63
C VAL A 100 -19.60 1.96 7.41
N CYS A 101 -19.93 3.11 6.83
CA CYS A 101 -19.71 4.41 7.47
C CYS A 101 -20.64 4.64 8.66
N ALA A 102 -21.91 4.26 8.56
CA ALA A 102 -22.87 4.40 9.65
C ALA A 102 -22.48 3.59 10.90
N GLU A 103 -21.85 2.43 10.71
CA GLU A 103 -21.41 1.57 11.81
C GLU A 103 -20.01 1.97 12.37
N ALA A 104 -19.30 2.89 11.70
CA ALA A 104 -17.98 3.35 12.15
C ALA A 104 -18.02 4.12 13.50
N GLU A 105 -19.17 4.54 13.97
CA GLU A 105 -19.39 5.15 15.29
C GLU A 105 -19.49 4.12 16.42
N LEU A 106 -19.73 2.83 16.10
CA LEU A 106 -19.78 1.77 17.10
C LEU A 106 -18.42 1.55 17.76
N ALA A 107 -18.43 0.95 18.94
CA ALA A 107 -17.23 0.38 19.53
C ALA A 107 -16.65 -0.68 18.57
N ILE A 108 -15.33 -0.78 18.52
CA ILE A 108 -14.67 -1.65 17.53
C ILE A 108 -15.04 -3.11 17.73
N ALA A 109 -15.12 -3.56 18.98
CA ALA A 109 -15.51 -4.93 19.32
C ALA A 109 -16.94 -5.24 18.83
N ASP A 110 -17.89 -4.33 19.10
CA ASP A 110 -19.28 -4.49 18.66
C ASP A 110 -19.43 -4.48 17.13
N TRP A 111 -18.60 -3.69 16.47
CA TRP A 111 -18.57 -3.65 15.02
C TRP A 111 -18.05 -4.96 14.42
N ILE A 112 -16.97 -5.49 14.95
CA ILE A 112 -16.40 -6.78 14.55
C ILE A 112 -17.44 -7.90 14.71
N GLU A 113 -18.14 -7.96 15.86
CA GLU A 113 -19.15 -8.97 16.13
C GLU A 113 -20.36 -8.89 15.18
N ARG A 114 -20.80 -7.68 14.85
CA ARG A 114 -22.00 -7.47 14.02
C ARG A 114 -21.74 -7.64 12.53
N ARG A 115 -20.57 -7.23 12.09
CA ARG A 115 -20.22 -7.17 10.67
C ARG A 115 -18.73 -7.39 10.44
N PRO A 116 -18.32 -8.66 10.41
CA PRO A 116 -16.95 -8.99 10.10
C PRO A 116 -16.60 -8.54 8.67
N LEU A 117 -15.67 -7.63 8.55
CA LEU A 117 -15.16 -7.15 7.27
C LEU A 117 -13.76 -7.68 7.03
N ALA A 118 -13.50 -8.17 5.83
CA ALA A 118 -12.19 -8.66 5.40
C ALA A 118 -11.06 -7.66 5.64
N LEU A 119 -11.37 -6.35 5.58
CA LEU A 119 -10.38 -5.30 5.84
C LEU A 119 -9.92 -5.19 7.30
N PHE A 120 -10.57 -5.87 8.24
CA PHE A 120 -10.19 -5.90 9.67
C PHE A 120 -9.67 -7.25 10.13
N ASP A 121 -9.96 -8.32 9.40
CA ASP A 121 -9.54 -9.67 9.70
C ASP A 121 -8.31 -10.07 8.90
N ASN A 122 -7.15 -10.13 9.54
CA ASN A 122 -5.89 -10.62 8.95
C ASN A 122 -5.68 -10.13 7.51
N ASN A 123 -5.96 -8.86 7.26
CA ASN A 123 -6.01 -8.28 5.92
C ASN A 123 -4.65 -8.34 5.20
N GLN A 124 -3.53 -8.30 5.93
CA GLN A 124 -2.20 -8.38 5.34
C GLN A 124 -1.89 -9.79 4.88
N VAL A 125 -2.30 -10.79 5.65
CA VAL A 125 -2.27 -12.21 5.22
C VAL A 125 -3.13 -12.38 3.96
N ARG A 126 -4.36 -11.85 3.93
CA ARG A 126 -5.25 -11.92 2.75
C ARG A 126 -4.60 -11.37 1.50
N TYR A 127 -3.92 -10.24 1.61
CA TYR A 127 -3.26 -9.62 0.46
C TYR A 127 -2.11 -10.45 -0.08
N LEU A 128 -1.28 -11.01 0.78
CA LEU A 128 -0.11 -11.78 0.36
C LEU A 128 -0.45 -13.21 -0.04
N SER A 129 -1.41 -13.86 0.63
CA SER A 129 -1.87 -15.20 0.26
C SER A 129 -2.76 -15.25 -0.99
N GLY A 130 -3.33 -14.09 -1.39
CA GLY A 130 -4.28 -14.03 -2.49
C GLY A 130 -5.69 -14.51 -2.13
N ALA A 131 -6.00 -14.65 -0.85
CA ALA A 131 -7.25 -15.26 -0.37
C ALA A 131 -8.50 -14.35 -0.44
N SER A 132 -8.37 -13.09 -0.85
CA SER A 132 -9.52 -12.18 -0.98
C SER A 132 -9.47 -11.41 -2.29
N GLU A 133 -10.64 -11.13 -2.87
CA GLU A 133 -10.74 -10.37 -4.11
C GLU A 133 -10.81 -8.85 -3.86
N PHE A 134 -11.40 -8.38 -2.73
CA PHE A 134 -11.59 -6.94 -2.48
C PHE A 134 -11.62 -6.57 -1.00
N ASP A 135 -11.07 -5.40 -0.67
CA ASP A 135 -11.27 -4.72 0.59
C ASP A 135 -12.73 -4.24 0.75
N GLY A 136 -13.28 -4.41 1.96
CA GLY A 136 -14.60 -3.92 2.32
C GLY A 136 -15.78 -4.83 1.98
N MET A 137 -15.52 -6.00 1.36
CA MET A 137 -16.57 -7.01 1.17
C MET A 137 -16.83 -7.76 2.48
N PRO A 138 -18.08 -8.21 2.73
CA PRO A 138 -18.37 -9.16 3.80
C PRO A 138 -17.45 -10.38 3.66
N MET A 139 -16.96 -10.89 4.80
CA MET A 139 -16.14 -12.10 4.77
C MET A 139 -16.95 -13.28 4.26
N SER A 140 -16.45 -13.95 3.23
CA SER A 140 -16.93 -15.29 2.86
C SER A 140 -16.28 -16.35 3.76
N ASP A 141 -14.97 -16.17 4.07
CA ASP A 141 -14.18 -17.16 4.78
C ASP A 141 -13.22 -16.51 5.79
N ALA A 142 -13.08 -17.11 6.96
CA ALA A 142 -12.07 -16.76 7.95
C ALA A 142 -10.67 -17.18 7.47
N MET A 143 -9.66 -16.36 7.77
CA MET A 143 -8.26 -16.72 7.50
C MET A 143 -7.77 -17.83 8.42
N GLY A 144 -7.04 -18.80 7.84
CA GLY A 144 -6.46 -19.93 8.54
C GLY A 144 -4.94 -19.99 8.47
N GLU A 145 -4.37 -20.99 9.16
CA GLU A 145 -2.91 -21.23 9.16
C GLU A 145 -2.35 -21.48 7.75
N GLN A 146 -3.14 -22.11 6.88
CA GLN A 146 -2.73 -22.34 5.48
C GLN A 146 -2.57 -21.03 4.69
N ASP A 147 -3.38 -20.03 4.99
CA ASP A 147 -3.26 -18.71 4.35
C ASP A 147 -2.03 -17.97 4.88
N LEU A 148 -1.75 -18.09 6.17
CA LEU A 148 -0.53 -17.58 6.77
C LEU A 148 0.71 -18.22 6.12
N GLU A 149 0.76 -19.54 5.97
CA GLU A 149 1.89 -20.22 5.32
C GLU A 149 2.10 -19.76 3.87
N LYS A 150 1.02 -19.59 3.10
CA LYS A 150 1.10 -19.02 1.74
C LYS A 150 1.65 -17.58 1.76
N ALA A 151 1.17 -16.75 2.69
CA ALA A 151 1.64 -15.37 2.82
C ALA A 151 3.13 -15.30 3.21
N LEU A 152 3.58 -16.18 4.11
CA LEU A 152 4.98 -16.30 4.51
C LEU A 152 5.86 -16.78 3.36
N GLU A 153 5.41 -17.79 2.61
CA GLU A 153 6.13 -18.28 1.43
C GLU A 153 6.30 -17.16 0.39
N VAL A 154 5.24 -16.40 0.12
CA VAL A 154 5.28 -15.23 -0.76
C VAL A 154 6.27 -14.17 -0.26
N ALA A 155 6.31 -13.90 1.05
CA ALA A 155 7.24 -12.95 1.64
C ALA A 155 8.70 -13.41 1.59
N ARG A 156 8.94 -14.72 1.59
CA ARG A 156 10.28 -15.32 1.46
C ARG A 156 10.79 -15.35 0.02
N THR A 157 9.91 -15.58 -0.95
CA THR A 157 10.33 -15.98 -2.31
C THR A 157 9.97 -14.99 -3.41
N ARG A 158 8.89 -14.23 -3.25
CA ARG A 158 8.29 -13.47 -4.38
C ARG A 158 8.21 -11.96 -4.13
N VAL A 159 7.93 -11.54 -2.91
CA VAL A 159 7.64 -10.14 -2.59
C VAL A 159 8.64 -9.60 -1.58
N LEU A 160 9.29 -8.50 -1.88
CA LEU A 160 10.13 -7.77 -0.93
C LEU A 160 9.23 -7.04 0.08
N VAL A 161 8.81 -7.75 1.13
CA VAL A 161 7.94 -7.18 2.15
C VAL A 161 8.78 -6.46 3.21
N ALA A 162 8.36 -5.27 3.63
CA ALA A 162 9.02 -4.51 4.70
C ALA A 162 8.02 -3.97 5.72
N PRO A 163 8.40 -3.81 7.01
CA PRO A 163 7.54 -3.17 7.99
C PRO A 163 7.46 -1.66 7.74
N MET A 164 6.27 -1.09 7.84
CA MET A 164 6.04 0.36 7.70
C MET A 164 6.78 1.16 8.77
N GLU A 165 7.01 0.59 9.92
CA GLU A 165 7.73 1.18 11.03
C GLU A 165 9.19 1.49 10.68
N ALA A 166 9.76 0.73 9.72
CA ALA A 166 11.11 0.90 9.17
C ALA A 166 11.04 1.44 7.72
N PHE A 167 10.23 2.49 7.49
CA PHE A 167 9.95 3.02 6.15
C PHE A 167 11.21 3.51 5.42
N ASP A 168 12.08 4.25 6.11
CA ASP A 168 13.30 4.80 5.50
C ASP A 168 14.28 3.67 5.12
N GLU A 169 14.42 2.68 5.99
CA GLU A 169 15.22 1.47 5.79
C GLU A 169 14.71 0.66 4.59
N ALA A 170 13.38 0.52 4.49
CA ALA A 170 12.74 -0.17 3.37
C ALA A 170 13.03 0.52 2.04
N LEU A 171 13.01 1.85 2.02
CA LEU A 171 13.34 2.61 0.81
C LEU A 171 14.80 2.44 0.38
N LEU A 172 15.73 2.33 1.33
CA LEU A 172 17.13 2.06 1.03
C LEU A 172 17.32 0.64 0.51
N ASP A 173 16.75 -0.38 1.17
CA ASP A 173 16.81 -1.78 0.72
C ASP A 173 16.23 -1.94 -0.70
N TRP A 174 15.02 -1.45 -0.93
CA TRP A 174 14.40 -1.52 -2.25
C TRP A 174 15.11 -0.69 -3.30
N GLY A 175 15.60 0.48 -2.93
CA GLY A 175 16.38 1.34 -3.83
C GLY A 175 17.61 0.62 -4.38
N HIS A 176 18.33 -0.09 -3.53
CA HIS A 176 19.47 -0.90 -3.95
C HIS A 176 19.09 -2.12 -4.78
N ARG A 177 18.01 -2.84 -4.41
CA ARG A 177 17.58 -4.06 -5.10
C ARG A 177 16.91 -3.78 -6.44
N LEU A 178 16.18 -2.67 -6.54
CA LEU A 178 15.44 -2.29 -7.74
C LEU A 178 16.16 -1.23 -8.59
N ASN A 179 17.40 -0.92 -8.24
CA ASN A 179 18.24 0.07 -8.94
C ASN A 179 17.54 1.43 -9.09
N TRP A 180 16.91 1.91 -8.02
CA TRP A 180 16.31 3.24 -8.00
C TRP A 180 17.37 4.32 -7.95
N GLY A 181 17.04 5.53 -8.41
CA GLY A 181 17.71 6.74 -7.96
C GLY A 181 17.50 6.95 -6.46
N VAL A 182 18.03 8.03 -5.89
CA VAL A 182 17.86 8.29 -4.45
C VAL A 182 16.37 8.40 -4.13
N PRO A 183 15.82 7.56 -3.23
CA PRO A 183 14.39 7.43 -3.04
C PRO A 183 13.82 8.52 -2.09
N TYR A 184 14.11 9.80 -2.38
CA TYR A 184 13.57 10.91 -1.60
C TYR A 184 12.05 10.96 -1.68
N TYR A 185 11.43 11.20 -0.54
CA TYR A 185 9.98 11.23 -0.43
C TYR A 185 9.49 12.35 0.48
N ARG A 186 8.19 12.60 0.40
CA ARG A 186 7.45 13.45 1.32
C ARG A 186 6.42 12.59 2.06
N ARG A 187 6.37 12.71 3.37
CA ARG A 187 5.29 12.07 4.14
C ARG A 187 3.94 12.69 3.76
N VAL A 188 3.04 11.86 3.31
CA VAL A 188 1.68 12.24 2.91
C VAL A 188 0.70 11.66 3.94
N ASN A 189 -0.37 12.39 4.26
CA ASN A 189 -1.44 11.95 5.16
C ASN A 189 -0.99 11.63 6.59
N VAL A 190 -0.01 12.36 7.13
CA VAL A 190 0.40 12.23 8.53
C VAL A 190 -0.61 12.94 9.42
N ARG A 191 -1.45 12.19 10.13
CA ARG A 191 -2.33 12.76 11.16
C ARG A 191 -1.49 13.06 12.40
N ARG A 192 -1.63 14.29 12.94
CA ARG A 192 -0.91 14.77 14.13
C ARG A 192 -1.67 14.52 15.43
N GLU A 193 -2.93 14.17 15.36
CA GLU A 193 -3.77 13.97 16.54
C GLU A 193 -3.35 12.72 17.31
N LYS A 194 -3.23 12.86 18.64
CA LYS A 194 -3.07 11.70 19.52
C LYS A 194 -4.33 10.86 19.43
N LYS A 195 -4.15 9.59 19.09
CA LYS A 195 -5.25 8.64 19.11
C LYS A 195 -5.65 8.43 20.57
N PRO A 196 -6.96 8.45 20.90
CA PRO A 196 -7.42 8.06 22.21
C PRO A 196 -6.97 6.62 22.52
N ALA A 197 -6.74 6.33 23.80
CA ALA A 197 -6.51 4.96 24.23
C ALA A 197 -7.75 4.13 23.91
N LEU A 198 -7.51 2.91 23.39
CA LEU A 198 -8.60 1.97 23.15
C LEU A 198 -9.07 1.37 24.47
N PRO A 199 -10.38 1.12 24.63
CA PRO A 199 -10.88 0.22 25.64
C PRO A 199 -10.21 -1.15 25.53
N GLU A 200 -9.95 -1.77 26.66
CA GLU A 200 -9.28 -3.09 26.73
C GLU A 200 -10.01 -4.16 25.90
N ARG A 201 -11.35 -4.17 25.95
CA ARG A 201 -12.19 -5.06 25.14
C ARG A 201 -11.93 -4.90 23.64
N ASP A 202 -11.84 -3.67 23.16
CA ASP A 202 -11.60 -3.38 21.74
C ASP A 202 -10.19 -3.80 21.32
N LEU A 203 -9.19 -3.61 22.20
CA LEU A 203 -7.83 -4.03 21.94
C LEU A 203 -7.74 -5.56 21.82
N GLN A 204 -8.30 -6.29 22.79
CA GLN A 204 -8.33 -7.76 22.79
C GLN A 204 -9.06 -8.31 21.54
N ALA A 205 -10.19 -7.73 21.15
CA ALA A 205 -10.91 -8.11 19.95
C ALA A 205 -10.05 -7.93 18.69
N LEU A 206 -9.37 -6.78 18.54
CA LEU A 206 -8.49 -6.51 17.41
C LEU A 206 -7.28 -7.46 17.37
N GLU A 207 -6.69 -7.75 18.50
CA GLU A 207 -5.55 -8.68 18.59
C GLU A 207 -5.95 -10.10 18.22
N ALA A 208 -7.10 -10.58 18.72
CA ALA A 208 -7.63 -11.89 18.37
C ALA A 208 -7.93 -12.00 16.86
N TRP A 209 -8.56 -11.01 16.31
CA TRP A 209 -8.94 -10.96 14.89
C TRP A 209 -7.75 -10.81 13.92
N ASN A 210 -6.64 -10.30 14.39
CA ASN A 210 -5.45 -10.06 13.57
C ASN A 210 -4.26 -10.90 14.05
N ARG A 211 -4.52 -12.06 14.65
CA ARG A 211 -3.47 -12.96 15.18
C ARG A 211 -2.50 -13.39 14.08
N LEU A 212 -3.01 -13.76 12.90
CA LEU A 212 -2.18 -14.20 11.78
C LEU A 212 -1.38 -13.04 11.19
N ASP A 213 -1.98 -11.86 11.10
CA ASP A 213 -1.26 -10.64 10.67
C ASP A 213 -0.11 -10.30 11.63
N ARG A 214 -0.27 -10.56 12.94
CA ARG A 214 0.80 -10.36 13.91
C ARG A 214 1.98 -11.29 13.67
N ILE A 215 1.72 -12.59 13.49
CA ILE A 215 2.75 -13.59 13.17
C ILE A 215 3.44 -13.20 11.84
N LEU A 216 2.68 -12.86 10.82
CA LEU A 216 3.24 -12.40 9.55
C LEU A 216 4.16 -11.19 9.74
N CYS A 217 3.76 -10.19 10.51
CA CYS A 217 4.57 -8.99 10.76
C CYS A 217 5.87 -9.30 11.51
N GLU A 218 5.84 -10.20 12.46
CA GLU A 218 7.02 -10.67 13.22
C GLU A 218 8.02 -11.37 12.29
N GLU A 219 7.55 -12.32 11.49
CA GLU A 219 8.37 -13.05 10.51
C GLU A 219 8.93 -12.13 9.42
N VAL A 220 8.11 -11.22 8.88
CA VAL A 220 8.58 -10.18 7.95
C VAL A 220 9.66 -9.33 8.60
N GLY A 221 9.53 -9.01 9.88
CA GLY A 221 10.56 -8.28 10.63
C GLY A 221 11.89 -9.03 10.68
N VAL A 222 11.87 -10.36 10.84
CA VAL A 222 13.07 -11.22 10.80
C VAL A 222 13.70 -11.18 9.40
N LEU A 223 12.93 -11.50 8.37
CA LEU A 223 13.38 -11.49 6.98
C LEU A 223 13.94 -10.12 6.55
N PHE A 224 13.31 -9.05 7.00
CA PHE A 224 13.73 -7.71 6.68
C PHE A 224 15.08 -7.36 7.33
N ARG A 225 15.29 -7.70 8.61
CA ARG A 225 16.59 -7.51 9.27
C ARG A 225 17.72 -8.28 8.58
N GLN A 226 17.47 -9.49 8.10
CA GLN A 226 18.44 -10.25 7.31
C GLN A 226 18.82 -9.51 6.03
N ARG A 227 17.83 -8.98 5.29
CA ARG A 227 18.09 -8.18 4.08
C ARG A 227 18.88 -6.89 4.36
N LEU A 228 18.63 -6.25 5.51
CA LEU A 228 19.42 -5.06 5.89
C LEU A 228 20.88 -5.42 6.21
N ALA A 229 21.12 -6.53 6.89
CA ALA A 229 22.50 -7.02 7.13
C ALA A 229 23.23 -7.35 5.83
N GLU A 230 22.56 -8.00 4.87
CA GLU A 230 23.11 -8.22 3.51
C GLU A 230 23.43 -6.90 2.78
N LEU A 231 22.60 -5.86 3.00
CA LEU A 231 22.84 -4.55 2.42
C LEU A 231 24.07 -3.87 3.02
N GLU A 232 24.24 -3.93 4.34
CA GLU A 232 25.43 -3.42 5.03
C GLU A 232 26.70 -4.12 4.54
N GLU A 233 26.67 -5.45 4.45
CA GLU A 233 27.81 -6.24 3.94
C GLU A 233 28.16 -5.84 2.50
N ARG A 234 27.17 -5.71 1.63
CA ARG A 234 27.36 -5.36 0.23
C ARG A 234 27.87 -3.93 0.02
N THR A 235 27.44 -2.99 0.86
CA THR A 235 27.82 -1.57 0.74
C THR A 235 29.05 -1.20 1.53
N GLY A 236 29.45 -2.00 2.51
CA GLY A 236 30.52 -1.69 3.46
C GLY A 236 30.17 -0.53 4.41
N GLN A 237 28.90 -0.15 4.51
CA GLN A 237 28.41 0.94 5.36
C GLN A 237 27.32 0.44 6.29
N SER A 238 27.34 0.86 7.55
CA SER A 238 26.28 0.51 8.50
C SER A 238 24.95 1.15 8.08
N MET A 239 23.84 0.52 8.45
CA MET A 239 22.50 1.06 8.17
C MET A 239 22.29 2.42 8.84
N ASP A 240 22.82 2.62 10.04
CA ASP A 240 22.75 3.89 10.76
C ASP A 240 23.43 5.03 9.99
N GLU A 241 24.61 4.79 9.41
CA GLU A 241 25.29 5.79 8.57
C GLU A 241 24.49 6.10 7.29
N GLN A 242 24.02 5.06 6.60
CA GLN A 242 23.18 5.23 5.40
C GLN A 242 21.91 6.02 5.72
N LEU A 243 21.24 5.71 6.81
CA LEU A 243 20.04 6.42 7.28
C LEU A 243 20.31 7.86 7.68
N ALA A 244 21.39 8.12 8.38
CA ALA A 244 21.75 9.49 8.78
C ALA A 244 21.97 10.38 7.53
N ILE A 245 22.67 9.86 6.52
CA ILE A 245 22.89 10.55 5.24
C ILE A 245 21.56 10.75 4.51
N PHE A 246 20.77 9.69 4.40
CA PHE A 246 19.49 9.71 3.70
C PHE A 246 18.50 10.70 4.33
N ARG A 247 18.28 10.63 5.65
CA ARG A 247 17.35 11.48 6.39
C ARG A 247 17.70 12.95 6.26
N ARG A 248 18.97 13.32 6.44
CA ARG A 248 19.46 14.70 6.26
C ARG A 248 19.16 15.23 4.85
N LYS A 249 19.44 14.43 3.82
CA LYS A 249 19.18 14.82 2.43
C LYS A 249 17.68 14.86 2.13
N ASN A 250 16.90 13.92 2.66
CA ASN A 250 15.45 13.87 2.47
C ASN A 250 14.73 15.04 3.13
N GLU A 251 15.17 15.52 4.29
CA GLU A 251 14.65 16.74 4.93
C GLU A 251 14.84 17.96 4.04
N SER A 252 16.04 18.14 3.49
CA SER A 252 16.33 19.21 2.53
C SER A 252 15.45 19.11 1.28
N TYR A 253 15.29 17.92 0.73
CA TYR A 253 14.41 17.66 -0.40
C TYR A 253 12.95 17.96 -0.09
N ALA A 254 12.44 17.51 1.06
CA ALA A 254 11.06 17.73 1.49
C ALA A 254 10.76 19.22 1.73
N ALA A 255 11.75 20.00 2.22
CA ALA A 255 11.63 21.44 2.36
C ALA A 255 11.52 22.15 1.00
N LYS A 256 12.41 21.82 0.05
CA LYS A 256 12.41 22.37 -1.31
C LYS A 256 11.13 22.00 -2.07
N SER A 257 10.67 20.76 -1.96
CA SER A 257 9.46 20.29 -2.63
C SER A 257 8.19 20.98 -2.09
N ARG A 258 8.14 21.32 -0.80
CA ARG A 258 7.04 22.12 -0.22
C ARG A 258 6.98 23.52 -0.83
N ILE A 259 8.12 24.19 -0.98
CA ILE A 259 8.20 25.52 -1.58
C ILE A 259 7.70 25.46 -3.03
N LEU A 260 8.18 24.50 -3.81
CA LEU A 260 7.77 24.32 -5.20
C LEU A 260 6.25 24.05 -5.33
N TRP A 261 5.70 23.18 -4.48
CA TRP A 261 4.27 22.88 -4.45
C TRP A 261 3.43 24.10 -4.05
N HIS A 262 3.84 24.88 -3.05
CA HIS A 262 3.14 26.12 -2.70
C HIS A 262 3.18 27.16 -3.81
N THR A 263 4.25 27.19 -4.57
CA THR A 263 4.37 28.09 -5.74
C THR A 263 3.47 27.62 -6.89
N LEU A 264 3.47 26.33 -7.20
CA LEU A 264 2.63 25.75 -8.26
C LEU A 264 1.14 25.71 -7.89
N ALA A 265 0.79 25.41 -6.63
CA ALA A 265 -0.59 25.34 -6.17
C ALA A 265 -1.28 26.73 -6.13
N ARG A 266 -0.52 27.82 -6.04
CA ARG A 266 -1.07 29.18 -6.25
C ARG A 266 -1.47 29.42 -7.70
N GLY A 267 -0.88 28.69 -8.67
CA GLY A 267 -1.25 28.74 -10.09
C GLY A 267 -2.36 27.75 -10.51
N PHE A 268 -2.56 26.66 -9.77
CA PHE A 268 -3.56 25.62 -10.10
C PHE A 268 -4.53 25.40 -8.93
N LYS A 269 -5.74 25.90 -9.06
CA LYS A 269 -6.77 25.82 -8.00
C LYS A 269 -7.28 24.41 -7.66
N HIS A 270 -6.88 23.33 -8.37
CA HIS A 270 -7.28 21.94 -8.08
C HIS A 270 -6.27 20.90 -8.60
N PRO A 271 -5.44 20.29 -7.74
CA PRO A 271 -4.51 19.21 -8.11
C PRO A 271 -5.23 17.90 -8.54
N LEU A 272 -6.46 17.66 -8.09
CA LEU A 272 -7.28 16.51 -8.51
C LEU A 272 -7.77 16.59 -9.96
N ARG A 273 -7.88 17.78 -10.55
CA ARG A 273 -8.23 17.94 -11.97
C ARG A 273 -7.08 17.62 -12.92
N ALA A 274 -5.84 17.78 -12.50
CA ALA A 274 -4.68 17.44 -13.32
C ALA A 274 -4.56 15.92 -13.52
N SER A 275 -4.74 15.12 -12.46
CA SER A 275 -4.77 13.66 -12.56
C SER A 275 -5.97 13.17 -13.39
N GLN A 276 -7.15 13.76 -13.26
CA GLN A 276 -8.31 13.44 -14.10
C GLN A 276 -8.14 13.85 -15.56
N MET A 277 -7.39 14.91 -15.83
CA MET A 277 -7.10 15.38 -17.20
C MET A 277 -6.08 14.46 -17.91
N ILE A 278 -5.06 13.99 -17.21
CA ILE A 278 -4.09 12.99 -17.72
C ILE A 278 -4.82 11.68 -18.05
N LEU A 279 -5.76 11.26 -17.21
CA LEU A 279 -6.60 10.08 -17.41
C LEU A 279 -7.56 10.20 -18.60
N ARG A 280 -8.17 11.38 -18.81
CA ARG A 280 -9.01 11.64 -20.00
C ARG A 280 -8.19 11.58 -21.28
N THR A 281 -6.98 12.09 -21.28
CA THR A 281 -6.08 12.08 -22.45
C THR A 281 -5.57 10.65 -22.76
N ALA A 282 -5.28 9.84 -21.75
CA ALA A 282 -4.95 8.43 -21.94
C ALA A 282 -6.15 7.64 -22.50
N ASN A 283 -7.35 7.85 -21.94
CA ASN A 283 -8.57 7.18 -22.39
C ASN A 283 -8.96 7.56 -23.82
N GLN A 284 -8.78 8.84 -24.22
CA GLN A 284 -9.02 9.28 -25.61
C GLN A 284 -8.04 8.62 -26.61
N ARG A 285 -6.78 8.40 -26.24
CA ARG A 285 -5.81 7.70 -27.09
C ARG A 285 -6.14 6.20 -27.23
N PHE A 286 -6.67 5.56 -26.20
CA PHE A 286 -7.11 4.15 -26.27
C PHE A 286 -8.36 3.96 -27.12
N HIS A 287 -9.32 4.89 -27.06
CA HIS A 287 -10.52 4.83 -27.92
C HIS A 287 -10.24 5.15 -29.39
N SER A 288 -9.21 5.94 -29.69
CA SER A 288 -8.80 6.19 -31.08
C SER A 288 -8.01 5.05 -31.71
N ALA A 289 -7.28 4.25 -30.92
CA ALA A 289 -6.55 3.07 -31.39
C ALA A 289 -7.46 1.85 -31.65
N GLY A 290 -8.65 1.78 -31.03
CA GLY A 290 -9.61 0.67 -31.19
C GLY A 290 -10.61 0.84 -32.35
N ARG A 291 -10.46 1.84 -33.22
CA ARG A 291 -11.33 2.06 -34.40
C ARG A 291 -10.63 1.88 -35.76
N LEU A 292 -9.49 1.22 -35.76
CA LEU A 292 -8.79 0.86 -37.00
C LEU A 292 -8.59 -0.66 -37.05
N SER A 293 -9.70 -1.40 -37.16
CA SER A 293 -9.76 -2.74 -37.72
C SER A 293 -11.20 -3.07 -38.10
#